data_0dc2a357ff75547d12d24fb30dcc4aa7
#
_entry.id   0dc2a357ff75547d12d24fb30dcc4aa7
#
_cell.length_a   1.000
_cell.length_b   1.000
_cell.length_c   1.000
_cell.angle_alpha   90.00
_cell.angle_beta   90.00
_cell.angle_gamma   90.00
#
_symmetry.space_group_name_H-M   'P 1'
#
loop_
_entity.id
_entity.type
_entity.pdbx_description
1 polymer ?
#
loop_
_entity_poly.entity_id
_entity_poly.type
_entity_poly.pdbx_seq_one_letter_code
_entity_poly.pdbx_strand_id
1 'polypeptide(L)'
;LANADIDQLISMPTPIYHYCQKCLAANPLGQDFCARCGTRLMIVVEPTSSRFEVNGVNLSTDEHLLERISATENRVARLTERLERSLDLVLRQAQNSYFDRSLVKVLISLLAENGVIQTDQLEKLWNERCKEEAAEQEESVHLEEIRLSILGRTSGILPVFAELVNEGFLLINQKQVSRGVEKLQRAAELSPANSSLNLFIGQHFFRSGKTRLARTYLSKAHESSPDDVRIALLLGLTCADDGDVELAKYLLNEATQRGGPSFAGHYGLGRLFVAEKNWRKALSEFKQALNIRPSPEAHYVLACLYYELDRDPLAIRHLRKAIEMDEAYAEAFHLLALVYRRTGQMARAQGALEKAQLRNLSGSMTSGQRKRVAGRNSKIVPLFEGSTSRSRRLIMGVDKRLTETLREDALRAFTGYGADSR
;
A
#
# COMPACT_ATOMS: atom_id res chain seq x y z
N LEU A 1 43.91 -37.18 52.06
CA LEU A 1 43.67 -35.87 51.37
C LEU A 1 42.88 -36.11 50.11
N ALA A 2 41.56 -36.10 50.18
CA ALA A 2 40.62 -35.84 49.11
C ALA A 2 39.25 -36.48 49.41
N ASN A 3 38.51 -35.92 50.34
CA ASN A 3 37.06 -36.17 50.53
C ASN A 3 36.50 -34.97 51.28
N ALA A 4 36.36 -33.90 50.55
CA ALA A 4 35.58 -32.74 50.94
C ALA A 4 35.22 -32.04 49.63
N ASP A 5 33.94 -31.72 49.41
CA ASP A 5 33.38 -30.92 48.35
C ASP A 5 32.50 -31.61 47.27
N ILE A 6 31.82 -32.71 47.62
CA ILE A 6 30.71 -33.19 46.78
C ILE A 6 29.33 -32.76 47.33
N ASP A 7 29.22 -32.33 48.57
CA ASP A 7 27.93 -31.96 49.19
C ASP A 7 27.47 -30.50 48.98
N GLN A 8 28.28 -29.65 48.31
CA GLN A 8 27.88 -28.25 48.00
C GLN A 8 27.31 -28.02 46.62
N LEU A 9 27.19 -29.06 45.79
CA LEU A 9 26.63 -28.95 44.42
C LEU A 9 25.15 -29.35 44.29
N ILE A 10 24.47 -29.66 45.41
CA ILE A 10 23.07 -30.17 45.37
C ILE A 10 22.08 -29.15 45.96
N SER A 11 22.23 -27.87 45.79
CA SER A 11 21.23 -26.91 46.27
C SER A 11 21.17 -25.63 45.47
N MET A 12 21.13 -25.73 44.14
CA MET A 12 20.53 -24.66 43.35
C MET A 12 19.12 -25.11 42.97
N PRO A 13 18.04 -24.44 43.41
CA PRO A 13 16.72 -24.76 42.91
C PRO A 13 16.73 -24.46 41.42
N THR A 14 16.56 -25.49 40.62
CA THR A 14 16.34 -25.33 39.18
C THR A 14 15.16 -24.38 38.99
N PRO A 15 15.34 -23.24 38.29
CA PRO A 15 14.25 -22.31 38.10
C PRO A 15 13.12 -23.03 37.36
N ILE A 16 11.96 -23.13 38.01
CA ILE A 16 10.78 -23.76 37.43
C ILE A 16 10.18 -22.74 36.46
N TYR A 17 10.19 -23.07 35.18
CA TYR A 17 9.56 -22.28 34.14
C TYR A 17 8.22 -22.89 33.72
N HIS A 18 7.27 -22.03 33.41
CA HIS A 18 6.11 -22.52 32.67
C HIS A 18 6.06 -21.94 31.24
N TYR A 19 5.63 -22.74 30.31
CA TYR A 19 5.66 -22.41 28.91
C TYR A 19 4.33 -21.78 28.45
N CYS A 20 4.42 -20.72 27.68
CA CYS A 20 3.25 -20.08 27.11
C CYS A 20 2.54 -21.02 26.15
N GLN A 21 1.24 -21.21 26.32
CA GLN A 21 0.41 -22.06 25.47
C GLN A 21 0.28 -21.57 24.02
N LYS A 22 0.65 -20.32 23.74
CA LYS A 22 0.56 -19.75 22.39
C LYS A 22 1.88 -19.75 21.64
N CYS A 23 2.97 -19.36 22.30
CA CYS A 23 4.28 -19.18 21.62
C CYS A 23 5.40 -20.06 22.18
N LEU A 24 5.10 -20.97 23.13
CA LEU A 24 6.01 -21.89 23.77
C LEU A 24 7.23 -21.25 24.45
N ALA A 25 7.24 -19.92 24.67
CA ALA A 25 8.30 -19.24 25.40
C ALA A 25 8.27 -19.63 26.88
N ALA A 26 9.45 -19.90 27.44
CA ALA A 26 9.61 -20.14 28.87
C ALA A 26 9.41 -18.83 29.65
N ASN A 27 8.59 -18.85 30.67
CA ASN A 27 8.30 -17.72 31.55
C ASN A 27 8.54 -18.12 33.00
N PRO A 28 9.07 -17.25 33.85
CA PRO A 28 9.23 -17.51 35.28
C PRO A 28 7.84 -17.78 35.92
N LEU A 29 7.80 -18.66 36.90
CA LEU A 29 6.59 -18.89 37.70
C LEU A 29 6.13 -17.57 38.37
N GLY A 30 4.82 -17.31 38.32
CA GLY A 30 4.22 -16.14 38.94
C GLY A 30 3.99 -14.96 37.98
N GLN A 31 4.28 -15.10 36.69
CA GLN A 31 3.88 -14.11 35.70
C GLN A 31 2.48 -14.40 35.16
N ASP A 32 1.59 -13.38 35.17
CA ASP A 32 0.24 -13.50 34.63
C ASP A 32 0.18 -13.47 33.10
N PHE A 33 1.22 -12.89 32.47
CA PHE A 33 1.28 -12.74 31.01
C PHE A 33 2.63 -13.20 30.47
N CYS A 34 2.62 -13.81 29.29
CA CYS A 34 3.84 -14.22 28.59
C CYS A 34 4.69 -13.01 28.21
N ALA A 35 5.96 -13.01 28.61
CA ALA A 35 6.92 -11.95 28.30
C ALA A 35 7.17 -11.78 26.79
N ARG A 36 6.92 -12.84 25.99
CA ARG A 36 7.17 -12.81 24.54
C ARG A 36 5.95 -12.39 23.70
N CYS A 37 4.75 -12.85 24.04
CA CYS A 37 3.57 -12.65 23.19
C CYS A 37 2.37 -11.99 23.90
N GLY A 38 2.52 -11.61 25.17
CA GLY A 38 1.47 -10.95 25.96
C GLY A 38 0.23 -11.80 26.25
N THR A 39 0.22 -13.08 25.87
CA THR A 39 -0.90 -13.97 26.16
C THR A 39 -0.96 -14.24 27.66
N ARG A 40 -2.14 -14.15 28.26
CA ARG A 40 -2.34 -14.49 29.65
C ARG A 40 -1.94 -15.95 29.87
N LEU A 41 -1.00 -16.15 30.78
CA LEU A 41 -0.52 -17.46 31.16
C LEU A 41 -1.56 -18.09 32.10
N MET A 42 -1.93 -19.33 31.87
CA MET A 42 -2.74 -20.05 32.84
C MET A 42 -1.83 -20.40 34.03
N ILE A 43 -1.97 -19.67 35.13
CA ILE A 43 -1.28 -19.99 36.37
C ILE A 43 -1.88 -21.28 36.86
N VAL A 44 -1.08 -22.33 36.84
CA VAL A 44 -1.37 -23.52 37.64
C VAL A 44 -1.06 -23.11 39.06
N VAL A 45 -2.08 -22.73 39.83
CA VAL A 45 -1.93 -22.53 41.27
C VAL A 45 -1.42 -23.86 41.78
N GLU A 46 -0.19 -23.89 42.31
CA GLU A 46 0.24 -25.04 43.11
C GLU A 46 -0.81 -25.24 44.18
N PRO A 47 -1.41 -26.42 44.30
CA PRO A 47 -2.19 -26.73 45.46
C PRO A 47 -1.24 -26.51 46.65
N THR A 48 -1.63 -25.60 47.54
CA THR A 48 -0.89 -25.39 48.80
C THR A 48 -0.72 -26.71 49.48
N SER A 49 0.44 -27.33 49.25
CA SER A 49 0.85 -28.60 49.84
C SER A 49 1.19 -28.52 51.32
N SER A 50 0.42 -27.71 52.05
CA SER A 50 0.55 -27.61 53.52
C SER A 50 -0.37 -28.59 54.26
N ARG A 51 -0.86 -29.61 53.59
CA ARG A 51 -1.55 -30.72 54.26
C ARG A 51 -1.10 -32.06 53.67
N PHE A 52 -0.48 -32.82 54.53
CA PHE A 52 -0.12 -34.23 54.39
C PHE A 52 1.36 -34.56 54.16
N GLU A 53 2.18 -34.26 55.19
CA GLU A 53 3.23 -35.17 55.57
C GLU A 53 2.59 -36.34 56.35
N VAL A 54 2.23 -37.39 55.66
CA VAL A 54 2.11 -38.73 56.24
C VAL A 54 2.34 -39.76 55.12
N ASN A 55 3.47 -40.48 55.25
CA ASN A 55 3.83 -41.67 54.53
C ASN A 55 4.06 -41.58 53.01
N GLY A 56 5.21 -41.09 52.57
CA GLY A 56 6.05 -41.70 51.55
C GLY A 56 5.50 -42.15 50.19
N VAL A 57 4.35 -41.70 49.76
CA VAL A 57 3.82 -41.97 48.38
C VAL A 57 3.33 -40.66 47.77
N ASN A 58 3.99 -40.26 46.67
CA ASN A 58 3.61 -39.09 45.88
C ASN A 58 2.26 -39.31 45.12
N LEU A 59 1.18 -39.46 45.86
CA LEU A 59 -0.19 -39.53 45.28
C LEU A 59 -0.68 -38.22 44.67
N SER A 60 -0.06 -37.08 45.03
CA SER A 60 -0.50 -35.77 44.59
C SER A 60 -0.09 -35.40 43.14
N THR A 61 0.97 -35.98 42.62
CA THR A 61 1.45 -35.71 41.25
C THR A 61 0.60 -36.44 40.20
N ASP A 62 0.18 -37.64 40.49
CA ASP A 62 -0.62 -38.48 39.57
C ASP A 62 -2.06 -38.01 39.53
N GLU A 63 -2.66 -37.63 40.67
CA GLU A 63 -4.01 -37.01 40.68
C GLU A 63 -4.02 -35.67 39.91
N HIS A 64 -3.03 -34.83 40.09
CA HIS A 64 -2.93 -33.55 39.35
C HIS A 64 -2.70 -33.79 37.86
N LEU A 65 -1.94 -34.82 37.47
CA LEU A 65 -1.76 -35.16 36.04
C LEU A 65 -3.07 -35.71 35.45
N LEU A 66 -3.80 -36.54 36.17
CA LEU A 66 -5.11 -37.03 35.75
C LEU A 66 -6.14 -35.90 35.60
N GLU A 67 -6.15 -34.95 36.52
CA GLU A 67 -7.01 -33.75 36.44
C GLU A 67 -6.69 -32.89 35.23
N ARG A 68 -5.38 -32.68 34.94
CA ARG A 68 -4.94 -31.96 33.72
C ARG A 68 -5.30 -32.72 32.44
N ILE A 69 -5.14 -34.03 32.42
CA ILE A 69 -5.53 -34.87 31.28
C ILE A 69 -7.03 -34.75 31.06
N SER A 70 -7.82 -34.90 32.09
CA SER A 70 -9.30 -34.78 32.02
C SER A 70 -9.71 -33.34 31.56
N ALA A 71 -9.06 -32.31 32.06
CA ALA A 71 -9.30 -30.92 31.62
C ALA A 71 -8.96 -30.71 30.13
N THR A 72 -7.84 -31.30 29.65
CA THR A 72 -7.48 -31.24 28.22
C THR A 72 -8.41 -32.07 27.35
N GLU A 73 -8.82 -33.26 27.77
CA GLU A 73 -9.81 -34.08 27.08
C GLU A 73 -11.15 -33.36 26.94
N ASN A 74 -11.64 -32.76 28.03
CA ASN A 74 -12.86 -31.93 27.99
C ASN A 74 -12.73 -30.72 27.06
N ARG A 75 -11.53 -30.12 26.98
CA ARG A 75 -11.26 -28.98 26.06
C ARG A 75 -11.24 -29.45 24.62
N VAL A 76 -10.60 -30.57 24.33
CA VAL A 76 -10.58 -31.20 23.00
C VAL A 76 -12.01 -31.57 22.60
N ALA A 77 -12.78 -32.20 23.47
CA ALA A 77 -14.17 -32.54 23.19
C ALA A 77 -15.01 -31.30 22.84
N ARG A 78 -14.89 -30.21 23.59
CA ARG A 78 -15.57 -28.95 23.27
C ARG A 78 -15.13 -28.31 21.95
N LEU A 79 -13.83 -28.40 21.61
CA LEU A 79 -13.33 -27.92 20.33
C LEU A 79 -13.84 -28.78 19.16
N THR A 80 -13.88 -30.09 19.33
CA THR A 80 -14.43 -31.01 18.34
C THR A 80 -15.92 -30.74 18.10
N GLU A 81 -16.69 -30.56 19.16
CA GLU A 81 -18.13 -30.22 19.04
C GLU A 81 -18.35 -28.86 18.34
N ARG A 82 -17.48 -27.85 18.61
CA ARG A 82 -17.55 -26.58 17.90
C ARG A 82 -17.19 -26.71 16.43
N LEU A 83 -16.17 -27.51 16.10
CA LEU A 83 -15.78 -27.82 14.73
C LEU A 83 -16.91 -28.54 13.97
N GLU A 84 -17.52 -29.54 14.58
CA GLU A 84 -18.66 -30.27 13.98
C GLU A 84 -19.83 -29.32 13.71
N ARG A 85 -20.19 -28.47 14.65
CA ARG A 85 -21.27 -27.47 14.45
C ARG A 85 -20.91 -26.46 13.33
N SER A 86 -19.66 -25.99 13.26
CA SER A 86 -19.26 -25.07 12.20
C SER A 86 -19.24 -25.77 10.83
N LEU A 87 -18.79 -27.01 10.75
CA LEU A 87 -18.88 -27.82 9.53
C LEU A 87 -20.31 -28.04 9.07
N ASP A 88 -21.23 -28.36 9.99
CA ASP A 88 -22.66 -28.53 9.68
C ASP A 88 -23.28 -27.23 9.14
N LEU A 89 -22.93 -26.09 9.72
CA LEU A 89 -23.36 -24.79 9.22
C LEU A 89 -22.81 -24.49 7.80
N VAL A 90 -21.54 -24.78 7.55
CA VAL A 90 -20.94 -24.61 6.22
C VAL A 90 -21.58 -25.53 5.20
N LEU A 91 -21.86 -26.81 5.56
CA LEU A 91 -22.53 -27.75 4.69
C LEU A 91 -23.96 -27.30 4.35
N ARG A 92 -24.72 -26.81 5.34
CA ARG A 92 -26.07 -26.24 5.11
C ARG A 92 -26.03 -25.03 4.23
N GLN A 93 -25.05 -24.13 4.45
CA GLN A 93 -24.86 -22.93 3.61
C GLN A 93 -24.48 -23.32 2.17
N ALA A 94 -23.61 -24.31 1.99
CA ALA A 94 -23.26 -24.84 0.68
C ALA A 94 -24.45 -25.45 -0.06
N GLN A 95 -25.29 -26.21 0.65
CA GLN A 95 -26.53 -26.81 0.10
C GLN A 95 -27.53 -25.71 -0.31
N ASN A 96 -27.78 -24.73 0.55
CA ASN A 96 -28.64 -23.59 0.22
C ASN A 96 -28.13 -22.80 -0.99
N SER A 97 -26.84 -22.54 -1.05
CA SER A 97 -26.21 -21.88 -2.18
C SER A 97 -26.35 -22.66 -3.49
N TYR A 98 -26.37 -23.99 -3.43
CA TYR A 98 -26.62 -24.84 -4.61
C TYR A 98 -28.06 -24.67 -5.13
N PHE A 99 -29.05 -24.70 -4.23
CA PHE A 99 -30.47 -24.48 -4.58
C PHE A 99 -30.71 -23.09 -5.15
N ASP A 100 -30.15 -22.05 -4.50
CA ASP A 100 -30.26 -20.67 -4.98
C ASP A 100 -29.63 -20.52 -6.38
N ARG A 101 -28.48 -21.14 -6.61
CA ARG A 101 -27.81 -21.16 -7.92
C ARG A 101 -28.63 -21.84 -9.01
N SER A 102 -29.31 -22.91 -8.69
CA SER A 102 -30.20 -23.63 -9.60
C SER A 102 -31.44 -22.81 -9.93
N LEU A 103 -32.03 -22.17 -8.92
CA LEU A 103 -33.17 -21.27 -9.10
C LEU A 103 -32.84 -20.09 -9.98
N VAL A 104 -31.71 -19.44 -9.70
CA VAL A 104 -31.22 -18.30 -10.50
C VAL A 104 -30.96 -18.70 -11.95
N LYS A 105 -30.37 -19.88 -12.20
CA LYS A 105 -30.19 -20.40 -13.56
C LYS A 105 -31.51 -20.57 -14.30
N VAL A 106 -32.52 -21.19 -13.66
CA VAL A 106 -33.83 -21.34 -14.25
C VAL A 106 -34.51 -20.03 -14.53
N LEU A 107 -34.42 -19.06 -13.61
CA LEU A 107 -34.94 -17.70 -13.81
C LEU A 107 -34.26 -16.99 -14.99
N ILE A 108 -32.94 -17.08 -15.10
CA ILE A 108 -32.21 -16.49 -16.24
C ILE A 108 -32.66 -17.14 -17.56
N SER A 109 -32.80 -18.47 -17.60
CA SER A 109 -33.28 -19.16 -18.81
C SER A 109 -34.69 -18.71 -19.20
N LEU A 110 -35.62 -18.64 -18.26
CA LEU A 110 -36.99 -18.17 -18.51
C LEU A 110 -37.06 -16.72 -18.99
N LEU A 111 -36.22 -15.83 -18.40
CA LEU A 111 -36.16 -14.43 -18.81
C LEU A 111 -35.50 -14.24 -20.18
N ALA A 112 -34.53 -15.10 -20.53
CA ALA A 112 -33.91 -15.11 -21.86
C ALA A 112 -34.87 -15.64 -22.93
N GLU A 113 -35.58 -16.74 -22.65
CA GLU A 113 -36.60 -17.29 -23.56
C GLU A 113 -37.73 -16.32 -23.85
N ASN A 114 -38.12 -15.52 -22.85
CA ASN A 114 -39.14 -14.46 -23.02
C ASN A 114 -38.57 -13.16 -23.62
N GLY A 115 -37.29 -13.12 -24.01
CA GLY A 115 -36.67 -11.96 -24.63
C GLY A 115 -36.50 -10.72 -23.72
N VAL A 116 -36.65 -10.90 -22.39
CA VAL A 116 -36.55 -9.80 -21.41
C VAL A 116 -35.09 -9.46 -21.14
N ILE A 117 -34.19 -10.46 -21.20
CA ILE A 117 -32.76 -10.29 -20.92
C ILE A 117 -31.95 -10.84 -22.11
N GLN A 118 -30.94 -10.08 -22.52
CA GLN A 118 -29.90 -10.56 -23.44
C GLN A 118 -28.78 -11.21 -22.64
N THR A 119 -28.55 -12.50 -22.87
CA THR A 119 -27.54 -13.32 -22.13
C THR A 119 -26.14 -12.72 -22.21
N ASP A 120 -25.73 -12.20 -23.39
CA ASP A 120 -24.42 -11.59 -23.61
C ASP A 120 -24.22 -10.30 -22.79
N GLN A 121 -25.28 -9.52 -22.61
CA GLN A 121 -25.23 -8.31 -21.79
C GLN A 121 -25.19 -8.66 -20.30
N LEU A 122 -25.96 -9.65 -19.88
CA LEU A 122 -25.94 -10.14 -18.51
C LEU A 122 -24.56 -10.69 -18.14
N GLU A 123 -23.93 -11.48 -19.02
CA GLU A 123 -22.61 -12.03 -18.80
C GLU A 123 -21.53 -10.95 -18.67
N LYS A 124 -21.59 -9.92 -19.52
CA LYS A 124 -20.67 -8.77 -19.40
C LYS A 124 -20.83 -8.04 -18.07
N LEU A 125 -22.06 -7.68 -17.72
CA LEU A 125 -22.35 -6.99 -16.46
C LEU A 125 -21.96 -7.84 -15.24
N TRP A 126 -22.21 -9.15 -15.31
CA TRP A 126 -21.81 -10.08 -14.26
C TRP A 126 -20.28 -10.13 -14.09
N ASN A 127 -19.56 -10.27 -15.20
CA ASN A 127 -18.08 -10.30 -15.17
C ASN A 127 -17.49 -8.98 -14.69
N GLU A 128 -18.08 -7.85 -15.04
CA GLU A 128 -17.68 -6.54 -14.51
C GLU A 128 -17.91 -6.47 -13.00
N ARG A 129 -19.09 -6.90 -12.54
CA ARG A 129 -19.43 -6.92 -11.13
C ARG A 129 -18.53 -7.84 -10.30
N CYS A 130 -18.26 -9.05 -10.80
CA CYS A 130 -17.34 -9.98 -10.15
C CYS A 130 -15.91 -9.40 -10.03
N LYS A 131 -15.46 -8.66 -11.05
CA LYS A 131 -14.16 -7.99 -11.00
C LYS A 131 -14.15 -6.86 -9.97
N GLU A 132 -15.22 -6.08 -9.88
CA GLU A 132 -15.35 -5.01 -8.88
C GLU A 132 -15.36 -5.60 -7.46
N GLU A 133 -16.16 -6.64 -7.22
CA GLU A 133 -16.23 -7.31 -5.92
C GLU A 133 -14.91 -7.96 -5.52
N ALA A 134 -14.21 -8.60 -6.46
CA ALA A 134 -12.87 -9.16 -6.21
C ALA A 134 -11.87 -8.05 -5.85
N ALA A 135 -11.89 -6.93 -6.56
CA ALA A 135 -11.01 -5.80 -6.26
C ALA A 135 -11.33 -5.16 -4.89
N GLU A 136 -12.61 -5.02 -4.54
CA GLU A 136 -13.03 -4.53 -3.21
C GLU A 136 -12.59 -5.49 -2.08
N GLN A 137 -12.65 -6.79 -2.34
CA GLN A 137 -12.21 -7.80 -1.38
C GLN A 137 -10.69 -7.79 -1.20
N GLU A 138 -9.93 -7.69 -2.28
CA GLU A 138 -8.47 -7.52 -2.23
C GLU A 138 -8.07 -6.24 -1.47
N GLU A 139 -8.75 -5.12 -1.72
CA GLU A 139 -8.52 -3.87 -0.99
C GLU A 139 -8.80 -4.04 0.52
N SER A 140 -9.90 -4.72 0.86
CA SER A 140 -10.27 -4.97 2.26
C SER A 140 -9.24 -5.85 2.98
N VAL A 141 -8.77 -6.92 2.34
CA VAL A 141 -7.72 -7.81 2.89
C VAL A 141 -6.41 -7.02 3.08
N HIS A 142 -6.03 -6.24 2.11
CA HIS A 142 -4.82 -5.42 2.19
C HIS A 142 -4.89 -4.37 3.32
N LEU A 143 -6.04 -3.71 3.51
CA LEU A 143 -6.25 -2.79 4.63
C LEU A 143 -6.16 -3.50 5.98
N GLU A 144 -6.66 -4.73 6.07
CA GLU A 144 -6.56 -5.55 7.28
C GLU A 144 -5.11 -5.94 7.60
N GLU A 145 -4.32 -6.32 6.59
CA GLU A 145 -2.89 -6.59 6.76
C GLU A 145 -2.13 -5.36 7.28
N ILE A 146 -2.41 -4.19 6.72
CA ILE A 146 -1.82 -2.93 7.19
C ILE A 146 -2.24 -2.67 8.64
N ARG A 147 -3.51 -2.82 8.98
CA ARG A 147 -4.01 -2.66 10.35
C ARG A 147 -3.27 -3.56 11.34
N LEU A 148 -3.12 -4.83 10.99
CA LEU A 148 -2.38 -5.80 11.81
C LEU A 148 -0.90 -5.43 11.93
N SER A 149 -0.28 -4.94 10.86
CA SER A 149 1.12 -4.50 10.90
C SER A 149 1.33 -3.29 11.81
N ILE A 150 0.38 -2.37 11.86
CA ILE A 150 0.38 -1.20 12.74
C ILE A 150 0.27 -1.63 14.21
N LEU A 151 -0.67 -2.51 14.50
CA LEU A 151 -0.90 -3.00 15.87
C LEU A 151 0.24 -3.90 16.36
N GLY A 152 0.84 -4.71 15.48
CA GLY A 152 1.92 -5.63 15.84
C GLY A 152 3.26 -4.98 16.16
N ARG A 153 3.49 -3.75 15.72
CA ARG A 153 4.75 -3.01 15.96
C ARG A 153 4.74 -2.14 17.23
N THR A 154 3.65 -2.10 17.94
CA THR A 154 3.52 -1.28 19.16
C THR A 154 3.81 -2.14 20.38
N SER A 155 4.98 -2.02 20.96
CA SER A 155 5.31 -2.62 22.26
C SER A 155 4.60 -1.81 23.36
N GLY A 156 3.63 -2.44 24.06
CA GLY A 156 2.82 -1.79 25.10
C GLY A 156 1.63 -1.04 24.49
N ILE A 157 0.72 -1.76 23.85
CA ILE A 157 -0.49 -1.19 23.22
C ILE A 157 -1.33 -0.48 24.28
N LEU A 158 -1.35 0.85 24.22
CA LEU A 158 -2.35 1.63 24.92
C LEU A 158 -3.73 1.26 24.35
N PRO A 159 -4.71 0.84 25.14
CA PRO A 159 -6.03 0.44 24.65
C PRO A 159 -6.65 1.48 23.72
N VAL A 160 -6.48 2.76 24.06
CA VAL A 160 -6.95 3.92 23.26
C VAL A 160 -6.31 3.97 21.87
N PHE A 161 -5.03 3.63 21.73
CA PHE A 161 -4.36 3.59 20.43
C PHE A 161 -4.98 2.51 19.52
N ALA A 162 -5.17 1.30 20.07
CA ALA A 162 -5.76 0.20 19.31
C ALA A 162 -7.21 0.51 18.90
N GLU A 163 -7.97 1.14 19.77
CA GLU A 163 -9.34 1.57 19.49
C GLU A 163 -9.38 2.59 18.35
N LEU A 164 -8.56 3.65 18.41
CA LEU A 164 -8.47 4.66 17.34
C LEU A 164 -8.04 4.07 15.99
N VAL A 165 -7.09 3.12 15.98
CA VAL A 165 -6.67 2.43 14.76
C VAL A 165 -7.83 1.60 14.22
N ASN A 166 -8.49 0.80 15.04
CA ASN A 166 -9.62 -0.03 14.62
C ASN A 166 -10.79 0.81 14.09
N GLU A 167 -11.19 1.87 14.80
CA GLU A 167 -12.21 2.81 14.31
C GLU A 167 -11.81 3.48 13.00
N GLY A 168 -10.54 3.89 12.88
CA GLY A 168 -10.01 4.52 11.69
C GLY A 168 -10.14 3.62 10.45
N PHE A 169 -9.70 2.36 10.54
CA PHE A 169 -9.82 1.39 9.46
C PHE A 169 -11.27 0.98 9.19
N LEU A 170 -12.12 0.86 10.21
CA LEU A 170 -13.55 0.63 10.03
C LEU A 170 -14.20 1.74 9.20
N LEU A 171 -13.93 3.01 9.51
CA LEU A 171 -14.45 4.15 8.76
C LEU A 171 -13.93 4.18 7.31
N ILE A 172 -12.66 3.79 7.07
CA ILE A 172 -12.10 3.69 5.71
C ILE A 172 -12.84 2.62 4.92
N ASN A 173 -13.07 1.43 5.49
CA ASN A 173 -13.86 0.37 4.86
C ASN A 173 -15.29 0.81 4.54
N GLN A 174 -15.87 1.68 5.37
CA GLN A 174 -17.19 2.30 5.14
C GLN A 174 -17.14 3.43 4.10
N LYS A 175 -16.04 3.60 3.37
CA LYS A 175 -15.81 4.68 2.38
C LYS A 175 -15.82 6.11 3.01
N GLN A 176 -15.74 6.23 4.36
CA GLN A 176 -15.60 7.50 5.08
C GLN A 176 -14.12 7.85 5.33
N VAL A 177 -13.34 7.88 4.25
CA VAL A 177 -11.86 7.96 4.30
C VAL A 177 -11.36 9.17 5.10
N SER A 178 -11.97 10.34 4.94
CA SER A 178 -11.53 11.57 5.65
C SER A 178 -11.62 11.45 7.16
N ARG A 179 -12.72 10.89 7.66
CA ARG A 179 -12.93 10.66 9.10
C ARG A 179 -12.03 9.56 9.63
N GLY A 180 -11.85 8.49 8.84
CA GLY A 180 -10.94 7.41 9.20
C GLY A 180 -9.50 7.90 9.35
N VAL A 181 -9.01 8.70 8.40
CA VAL A 181 -7.67 9.28 8.47
C VAL A 181 -7.52 10.24 9.66
N GLU A 182 -8.56 11.02 10.01
CA GLU A 182 -8.54 11.87 11.21
C GLU A 182 -8.33 11.05 12.50
N LYS A 183 -9.00 9.90 12.62
CA LYS A 183 -8.79 8.97 13.76
C LYS A 183 -7.36 8.42 13.77
N LEU A 184 -6.84 8.03 12.60
CA LEU A 184 -5.48 7.54 12.47
C LEU A 184 -4.43 8.63 12.78
N GLN A 185 -4.69 9.91 12.48
CA GLN A 185 -3.81 11.01 12.86
C GLN A 185 -3.74 11.16 14.38
N ARG A 186 -4.88 11.06 15.10
CA ARG A 186 -4.88 11.04 16.56
C ARG A 186 -4.13 9.83 17.13
N ALA A 187 -4.27 8.67 16.50
CA ALA A 187 -3.46 7.50 16.87
C ALA A 187 -1.95 7.75 16.68
N ALA A 188 -1.55 8.44 15.61
CA ALA A 188 -0.16 8.78 15.35
C ALA A 188 0.42 9.82 16.34
N GLU A 189 -0.41 10.62 16.98
CA GLU A 189 -0.01 11.50 18.09
C GLU A 189 0.33 10.69 19.35
N LEU A 190 -0.38 9.58 19.59
CA LEU A 190 -0.13 8.68 20.73
C LEU A 190 1.08 7.79 20.51
N SER A 191 1.39 7.43 19.26
CA SER A 191 2.54 6.58 18.89
C SER A 191 3.29 7.15 17.69
N PRO A 192 4.07 8.22 17.88
CA PRO A 192 4.80 8.90 16.80
C PRO A 192 5.83 8.03 16.10
N ALA A 193 6.40 7.04 16.81
CA ALA A 193 7.40 6.13 16.29
C ALA A 193 6.84 4.95 15.47
N ASN A 194 5.50 4.84 15.31
CA ASN A 194 4.93 3.78 14.48
C ASN A 194 5.09 4.10 12.99
N SER A 195 6.13 3.52 12.37
CA SER A 195 6.48 3.77 10.96
C SER A 195 5.37 3.33 10.00
N SER A 196 4.70 2.19 10.26
CA SER A 196 3.62 1.69 9.40
C SER A 196 2.41 2.62 9.39
N LEU A 197 2.03 3.15 10.55
CA LEU A 197 0.93 4.11 10.67
C LEU A 197 1.27 5.43 9.96
N ASN A 198 2.45 5.98 10.22
CA ASN A 198 2.90 7.22 9.59
C ASN A 198 3.04 7.06 8.07
N LEU A 199 3.52 5.90 7.59
CA LEU A 199 3.59 5.59 6.16
C LEU A 199 2.19 5.58 5.54
N PHE A 200 1.22 4.90 6.15
CA PHE A 200 -0.14 4.84 5.66
C PHE A 200 -0.80 6.23 5.54
N ILE A 201 -0.68 7.04 6.58
CA ILE A 201 -1.19 8.43 6.58
C ILE A 201 -0.45 9.26 5.53
N GLY A 202 0.87 9.11 5.44
CA GLY A 202 1.71 9.79 4.45
C GLY A 202 1.31 9.45 3.01
N GLN A 203 1.06 8.18 2.71
CA GLN A 203 0.57 7.70 1.41
C GLN A 203 -0.80 8.29 1.07
N HIS A 204 -1.72 8.37 2.04
CA HIS A 204 -3.01 8.99 1.84
C HIS A 204 -2.88 10.47 1.45
N PHE A 205 -2.05 11.24 2.15
CA PHE A 205 -1.83 12.65 1.81
C PHE A 205 -1.07 12.83 0.51
N PHE A 206 -0.13 11.94 0.20
CA PHE A 206 0.56 11.92 -1.09
C PHE A 206 -0.43 11.67 -2.24
N ARG A 207 -1.33 10.70 -2.12
CA ARG A 207 -2.41 10.41 -3.09
C ARG A 207 -3.34 11.61 -3.25
N SER A 208 -3.71 12.28 -2.16
CA SER A 208 -4.56 13.49 -2.17
C SER A 208 -3.82 14.75 -2.65
N GLY A 209 -2.53 14.68 -2.93
CA GLY A 209 -1.71 15.80 -3.35
C GLY A 209 -1.45 16.84 -2.26
N LYS A 210 -1.65 16.53 -0.99
CA LYS A 210 -1.34 17.40 0.15
C LYS A 210 0.13 17.24 0.57
N THR A 211 1.05 17.74 -0.26
CA THR A 211 2.50 17.49 -0.18
C THR A 211 3.10 17.79 1.19
N ARG A 212 2.76 18.91 1.83
CA ARG A 212 3.29 19.27 3.15
C ARG A 212 2.90 18.28 4.24
N LEU A 213 1.63 17.85 4.26
CA LEU A 213 1.17 16.85 5.22
C LEU A 213 1.80 15.48 4.93
N ALA A 214 1.89 15.10 3.66
CA ALA A 214 2.59 13.88 3.27
C ALA A 214 4.05 13.89 3.77
N ARG A 215 4.78 14.98 3.54
CA ARG A 215 6.16 15.15 4.04
C ARG A 215 6.26 14.97 5.55
N THR A 216 5.36 15.60 6.33
CA THR A 216 5.40 15.50 7.80
C THR A 216 5.29 14.06 8.29
N TYR A 217 4.35 13.28 7.76
CA TYR A 217 4.16 11.90 8.18
C TYR A 217 5.24 10.96 7.61
N LEU A 218 5.64 11.17 6.36
CA LEU A 218 6.72 10.38 5.75
C LEU A 218 8.08 10.61 6.41
N SER A 219 8.38 11.83 6.89
CA SER A 219 9.58 12.13 7.67
C SER A 219 9.60 11.34 8.98
N LYS A 220 8.48 11.35 9.74
CA LYS A 220 8.35 10.55 10.96
C LYS A 220 8.49 9.05 10.70
N ALA A 221 7.92 8.57 9.58
CA ALA A 221 8.07 7.18 9.17
C ALA A 221 9.53 6.83 8.86
N HIS A 222 10.25 7.72 8.17
CA HIS A 222 11.65 7.56 7.81
C HIS A 222 12.59 7.59 9.04
N GLU A 223 12.33 8.47 9.99
CA GLU A 223 13.06 8.51 11.28
C GLU A 223 12.96 7.18 12.04
N SER A 224 11.78 6.55 11.99
CA SER A 224 11.54 5.27 12.68
C SER A 224 11.98 4.05 11.87
N SER A 225 12.07 4.15 10.54
CA SER A 225 12.44 3.07 9.63
C SER A 225 13.21 3.64 8.42
N PRO A 226 14.48 4.03 8.62
CA PRO A 226 15.29 4.67 7.56
C PRO A 226 15.60 3.71 6.40
N ASP A 227 15.59 2.41 6.64
CA ASP A 227 15.89 1.38 5.63
C ASP A 227 14.71 1.05 4.70
N ASP A 228 13.51 1.55 4.97
CA ASP A 228 12.35 1.28 4.11
C ASP A 228 12.41 2.15 2.84
N VAL A 229 12.73 1.48 1.75
CA VAL A 229 12.90 2.08 0.42
C VAL A 229 11.61 2.77 -0.08
N ARG A 230 10.43 2.26 0.30
CA ARG A 230 9.13 2.84 -0.07
C ARG A 230 8.96 4.21 0.58
N ILE A 231 9.36 4.32 1.84
CA ILE A 231 9.33 5.58 2.58
C ILE A 231 10.30 6.57 1.95
N ALA A 232 11.53 6.13 1.64
CA ALA A 232 12.54 6.95 1.00
C ALA A 232 12.07 7.48 -0.37
N LEU A 233 11.44 6.64 -1.20
CA LEU A 233 10.90 7.05 -2.50
C LEU A 233 9.82 8.13 -2.34
N LEU A 234 8.80 7.87 -1.52
CA LEU A 234 7.69 8.81 -1.33
C LEU A 234 8.13 10.12 -0.68
N LEU A 235 9.02 10.04 0.31
CA LEU A 235 9.61 11.22 0.95
C LEU A 235 10.46 12.01 -0.03
N GLY A 236 11.28 11.36 -0.83
CA GLY A 236 12.10 12.00 -1.85
C GLY A 236 11.26 12.78 -2.88
N LEU A 237 10.17 12.19 -3.37
CA LEU A 237 9.23 12.86 -4.28
C LEU A 237 8.52 14.05 -3.62
N THR A 238 8.15 13.93 -2.35
CA THR A 238 7.50 15.03 -1.61
C THR A 238 8.47 16.16 -1.28
N CYS A 239 9.72 15.84 -0.94
CA CYS A 239 10.78 16.83 -0.70
C CYS A 239 11.10 17.62 -1.96
N ALA A 240 11.17 16.96 -3.12
CA ALA A 240 11.38 17.64 -4.40
C ALA A 240 10.26 18.64 -4.73
N ASP A 241 9.01 18.29 -4.45
CA ASP A 241 7.86 19.18 -4.64
C ASP A 241 7.79 20.33 -3.63
N ASP A 242 8.40 20.16 -2.46
CA ASP A 242 8.47 21.19 -1.41
C ASP A 242 9.72 22.09 -1.56
N GLY A 243 10.61 21.76 -2.51
CA GLY A 243 11.78 22.54 -2.85
C GLY A 243 13.08 22.13 -2.13
N ASP A 244 13.07 21.05 -1.37
CA ASP A 244 14.25 20.48 -0.69
C ASP A 244 15.00 19.53 -1.64
N VAL A 245 15.72 20.13 -2.59
CA VAL A 245 16.35 19.44 -3.72
C VAL A 245 17.43 18.44 -3.26
N GLU A 246 18.25 18.82 -2.28
CA GLU A 246 19.39 18.00 -1.86
C GLU A 246 18.91 16.74 -1.11
N LEU A 247 17.97 16.91 -0.17
CA LEU A 247 17.37 15.77 0.53
C LEU A 247 16.59 14.87 -0.44
N ALA A 248 15.85 15.47 -1.38
CA ALA A 248 15.13 14.73 -2.40
C ALA A 248 16.07 13.85 -3.24
N LYS A 249 17.20 14.41 -3.67
CA LYS A 249 18.22 13.71 -4.45
C LYS A 249 18.83 12.54 -3.68
N TYR A 250 19.17 12.76 -2.42
CA TYR A 250 19.72 11.74 -1.56
C TYR A 250 18.73 10.56 -1.44
N LEU A 251 17.48 10.83 -1.04
CA LEU A 251 16.46 9.83 -0.83
C LEU A 251 16.06 9.07 -2.11
N LEU A 252 15.94 9.79 -3.25
CA LEU A 252 15.61 9.14 -4.52
C LEU A 252 16.75 8.27 -5.05
N ASN A 253 18.01 8.69 -4.86
CA ASN A 253 19.17 7.85 -5.19
C ASN A 253 19.19 6.59 -4.32
N GLU A 254 18.99 6.73 -3.01
CA GLU A 254 18.91 5.59 -2.10
C GLU A 254 17.78 4.63 -2.51
N ALA A 255 16.59 5.17 -2.80
CA ALA A 255 15.45 4.38 -3.21
C ALA A 255 15.70 3.61 -4.52
N THR A 256 16.34 4.23 -5.51
CA THR A 256 16.63 3.57 -6.80
C THR A 256 17.78 2.58 -6.74
N GLN A 257 18.76 2.78 -5.85
CA GLN A 257 19.89 1.87 -5.69
C GLN A 257 19.56 0.64 -4.86
N ARG A 258 18.80 0.81 -3.76
CA ARG A 258 18.48 -0.27 -2.81
C ARG A 258 17.17 -0.99 -3.12
N GLY A 259 16.19 -0.26 -3.69
CA GLY A 259 14.85 -0.79 -3.89
C GLY A 259 14.59 -1.42 -5.26
N GLY A 260 15.51 -1.26 -6.18
CA GLY A 260 15.34 -1.72 -7.55
C GLY A 260 14.68 -0.69 -8.48
N PRO A 261 14.30 -1.11 -9.69
CA PRO A 261 13.83 -0.20 -10.73
C PRO A 261 12.46 0.41 -10.39
N SER A 262 12.38 1.72 -10.34
CA SER A 262 11.14 2.50 -10.15
C SER A 262 11.05 3.61 -11.18
N PHE A 263 9.96 3.64 -11.94
CA PHE A 263 9.68 4.71 -12.88
C PHE A 263 9.62 6.07 -12.18
N ALA A 264 8.89 6.16 -11.07
CA ALA A 264 8.74 7.39 -10.30
C ALA A 264 10.07 7.89 -9.71
N GLY A 265 10.94 6.97 -9.25
CA GLY A 265 12.27 7.30 -8.73
C GLY A 265 13.17 7.92 -9.79
N HIS A 266 13.33 7.26 -10.93
CA HIS A 266 14.14 7.75 -12.05
C HIS A 266 13.56 9.01 -12.69
N TYR A 267 12.23 9.11 -12.80
CA TYR A 267 11.59 10.35 -13.23
C TYR A 267 11.87 11.50 -12.27
N GLY A 268 11.75 11.28 -10.97
CA GLY A 268 12.06 12.27 -9.93
C GLY A 268 13.49 12.79 -10.03
N LEU A 269 14.48 11.88 -10.11
CA LEU A 269 15.89 12.22 -10.31
C LEU A 269 16.10 12.99 -11.61
N GLY A 270 15.48 12.56 -12.71
CA GLY A 270 15.55 13.26 -13.98
C GLY A 270 15.06 14.70 -13.89
N ARG A 271 13.94 14.94 -13.19
CA ARG A 271 13.39 16.30 -12.95
C ARG A 271 14.32 17.18 -12.11
N LEU A 272 14.96 16.61 -11.08
CA LEU A 272 15.94 17.31 -10.26
C LEU A 272 17.16 17.71 -11.11
N PHE A 273 17.66 16.83 -11.94
CA PHE A 273 18.77 17.12 -12.84
C PHE A 273 18.40 18.16 -13.92
N VAL A 274 17.16 18.20 -14.38
CA VAL A 274 16.68 19.27 -15.28
C VAL A 274 16.71 20.64 -14.55
N ALA A 275 16.25 20.68 -13.31
CA ALA A 275 16.30 21.91 -12.50
C ALA A 275 17.74 22.46 -12.32
N GLU A 276 18.72 21.55 -12.24
CA GLU A 276 20.16 21.86 -12.20
C GLU A 276 20.78 22.11 -13.57
N LYS A 277 20.00 22.03 -14.65
CA LYS A 277 20.49 22.10 -16.04
C LYS A 277 21.51 21.02 -16.40
N ASN A 278 21.54 19.93 -15.66
CA ASN A 278 22.40 18.77 -15.95
C ASN A 278 21.72 17.82 -16.93
N TRP A 279 21.64 18.22 -18.18
CA TRP A 279 20.92 17.54 -19.25
C TRP A 279 21.39 16.10 -19.52
N ARG A 280 22.71 15.83 -19.35
CA ARG A 280 23.26 14.49 -19.54
C ARG A 280 22.68 13.49 -18.53
N LYS A 281 22.73 13.86 -17.24
CA LYS A 281 22.17 13.00 -16.17
C LYS A 281 20.67 12.89 -16.30
N ALA A 282 19.97 13.99 -16.57
CA ALA A 282 18.52 13.97 -16.80
C ALA A 282 18.13 13.00 -17.91
N LEU A 283 18.85 13.03 -19.04
CA LEU A 283 18.60 12.12 -20.16
C LEU A 283 18.83 10.65 -19.79
N SER A 284 19.86 10.36 -19.01
CA SER A 284 20.13 9.02 -18.50
C SER A 284 18.97 8.50 -17.64
N GLU A 285 18.53 9.32 -16.68
CA GLU A 285 17.46 8.95 -15.76
C GLU A 285 16.11 8.74 -16.47
N PHE A 286 15.73 9.64 -17.40
CA PHE A 286 14.49 9.47 -18.15
C PHE A 286 14.52 8.29 -19.12
N LYS A 287 15.70 7.92 -19.65
CA LYS A 287 15.83 6.66 -20.42
C LYS A 287 15.67 5.44 -19.54
N GLN A 288 16.19 5.46 -18.32
CA GLN A 288 15.97 4.37 -17.38
C GLN A 288 14.49 4.27 -16.99
N ALA A 289 13.83 5.39 -16.72
CA ALA A 289 12.40 5.43 -16.48
C ALA A 289 11.61 4.81 -17.66
N LEU A 290 11.95 5.15 -18.91
CA LEU A 290 11.33 4.56 -20.09
C LEU A 290 11.58 3.03 -20.20
N ASN A 291 12.78 2.58 -19.87
CA ASN A 291 13.11 1.14 -19.93
C ASN A 291 12.33 0.33 -18.89
N ILE A 292 12.10 0.91 -17.69
CA ILE A 292 11.33 0.29 -16.60
C ILE A 292 9.85 0.21 -16.97
N ARG A 293 9.29 1.33 -17.42
CA ARG A 293 7.89 1.42 -17.80
C ARG A 293 7.75 2.10 -19.17
N PRO A 294 7.74 1.33 -20.26
CA PRO A 294 7.40 1.87 -21.57
C PRO A 294 5.95 2.36 -21.57
N SER A 295 5.76 3.67 -21.55
CA SER A 295 4.45 4.29 -21.48
C SER A 295 4.39 5.56 -22.33
N PRO A 296 3.19 6.03 -22.74
CA PRO A 296 3.05 7.28 -23.47
C PRO A 296 3.67 8.47 -22.73
N GLU A 297 3.53 8.49 -21.40
CA GLU A 297 4.06 9.53 -20.53
C GLU A 297 5.59 9.53 -20.50
N ALA A 298 6.22 8.36 -20.46
CA ALA A 298 7.68 8.23 -20.49
C ALA A 298 8.26 8.74 -21.83
N HIS A 299 7.60 8.42 -22.94
CA HIS A 299 7.97 8.94 -24.25
C HIS A 299 7.76 10.45 -24.35
N TYR A 300 6.65 10.97 -23.81
CA TYR A 300 6.37 12.39 -23.77
C TYR A 300 7.44 13.18 -22.98
N VAL A 301 7.84 12.71 -21.82
CA VAL A 301 8.88 13.33 -20.98
C VAL A 301 10.22 13.41 -21.74
N LEU A 302 10.64 12.32 -22.40
CA LEU A 302 11.86 12.32 -23.22
C LEU A 302 11.74 13.27 -24.40
N ALA A 303 10.57 13.38 -25.01
CA ALA A 303 10.33 14.33 -26.09
C ALA A 303 10.44 15.78 -25.61
N CYS A 304 9.90 16.09 -24.43
CA CYS A 304 10.08 17.41 -23.81
C CYS A 304 11.56 17.73 -23.60
N LEU A 305 12.35 16.77 -23.10
CA LEU A 305 13.78 16.97 -22.91
C LEU A 305 14.52 17.17 -24.22
N TYR A 306 14.22 16.39 -25.25
CA TYR A 306 14.82 16.59 -26.58
C TYR A 306 14.42 17.93 -27.21
N TYR A 307 13.19 18.40 -26.95
CA TYR A 307 12.75 19.72 -27.37
C TYR A 307 13.57 20.82 -26.73
N GLU A 308 13.84 20.75 -25.42
CA GLU A 308 14.72 21.71 -24.70
C GLU A 308 16.17 21.69 -25.18
N LEU A 309 16.63 20.55 -25.69
CA LEU A 309 17.97 20.35 -26.22
C LEU A 309 18.07 20.69 -27.71
N ASP A 310 17.05 21.25 -28.33
CA ASP A 310 16.95 21.56 -29.76
C ASP A 310 17.16 20.34 -30.68
N ARG A 311 16.87 19.14 -30.18
CA ARG A 311 16.96 17.88 -30.91
C ARG A 311 15.61 17.47 -31.49
N ASP A 312 15.06 18.30 -32.37
CA ASP A 312 13.73 18.16 -32.94
C ASP A 312 13.42 16.80 -33.59
N PRO A 313 14.31 16.17 -34.35
CA PRO A 313 14.02 14.87 -34.95
C PRO A 313 13.78 13.77 -33.91
N LEU A 314 14.51 13.81 -32.76
CA LEU A 314 14.33 12.85 -31.67
C LEU A 314 13.04 13.17 -30.89
N ALA A 315 12.75 14.45 -30.66
CA ALA A 315 11.48 14.84 -30.04
C ALA A 315 10.27 14.34 -30.86
N ILE A 316 10.28 14.55 -32.20
CA ILE A 316 9.21 14.06 -33.09
C ILE A 316 9.08 12.54 -32.99
N ARG A 317 10.20 11.82 -33.00
CA ARG A 317 10.18 10.35 -32.91
C ARG A 317 9.50 9.85 -31.61
N HIS A 318 9.86 10.44 -30.48
CA HIS A 318 9.27 10.06 -29.20
C HIS A 318 7.80 10.48 -29.08
N LEU A 319 7.43 11.68 -29.59
CA LEU A 319 6.04 12.13 -29.62
C LEU A 319 5.14 11.22 -30.47
N ARG A 320 5.64 10.79 -31.63
CA ARG A 320 4.89 9.84 -32.47
C ARG A 320 4.68 8.52 -31.73
N LYS A 321 5.70 7.99 -31.04
CA LYS A 321 5.56 6.78 -30.22
C LYS A 321 4.54 6.97 -29.09
N ALA A 322 4.55 8.11 -28.40
CA ALA A 322 3.58 8.41 -27.37
C ALA A 322 2.15 8.40 -27.92
N ILE A 323 1.95 9.00 -29.10
CA ILE A 323 0.65 9.07 -29.80
C ILE A 323 0.22 7.70 -30.33
N GLU A 324 1.16 6.90 -30.84
CA GLU A 324 0.87 5.51 -31.29
C GLU A 324 0.37 4.64 -30.13
N MET A 325 0.95 4.81 -28.95
CA MET A 325 0.54 4.08 -27.74
C MET A 325 -0.80 4.60 -27.18
N ASP A 326 -1.04 5.89 -27.31
CA ASP A 326 -2.29 6.50 -26.88
C ASP A 326 -2.67 7.70 -27.74
N GLU A 327 -3.62 7.49 -28.61
CA GLU A 327 -4.16 8.54 -29.51
C GLU A 327 -4.92 9.64 -28.76
N ALA A 328 -5.31 9.42 -27.50
CA ALA A 328 -6.03 10.42 -26.71
C ALA A 328 -5.08 11.41 -25.99
N TYR A 329 -3.75 11.25 -26.12
CA TYR A 329 -2.77 12.07 -25.42
C TYR A 329 -2.64 13.48 -26.04
N ALA A 330 -3.52 14.40 -25.64
CA ALA A 330 -3.60 15.76 -26.20
C ALA A 330 -2.31 16.58 -26.04
N GLU A 331 -1.61 16.45 -24.89
CA GLU A 331 -0.36 17.17 -24.60
C GLU A 331 0.76 16.76 -25.57
N ALA A 332 0.82 15.50 -25.99
CA ALA A 332 1.79 15.04 -26.96
C ALA A 332 1.55 15.67 -28.35
N PHE A 333 0.27 15.80 -28.77
CA PHE A 333 -0.07 16.51 -30.00
C PHE A 333 0.28 18.01 -29.93
N HIS A 334 0.06 18.65 -28.79
CA HIS A 334 0.43 20.07 -28.60
C HIS A 334 1.94 20.28 -28.71
N LEU A 335 2.74 19.44 -28.04
CA LEU A 335 4.19 19.54 -28.13
C LEU A 335 4.68 19.24 -29.56
N LEU A 336 4.07 18.26 -30.22
CA LEU A 336 4.38 17.92 -31.63
C LEU A 336 4.12 19.13 -32.56
N ALA A 337 3.04 19.86 -32.33
CA ALA A 337 2.73 21.08 -33.07
C ALA A 337 3.80 22.17 -32.80
N LEU A 338 4.26 22.33 -31.57
CA LEU A 338 5.34 23.29 -31.25
C LEU A 338 6.64 22.92 -31.98
N VAL A 339 7.00 21.64 -31.98
CA VAL A 339 8.20 21.15 -32.70
C VAL A 339 8.07 21.36 -34.19
N TYR A 340 6.91 21.07 -34.80
CA TYR A 340 6.69 21.32 -36.23
C TYR A 340 6.73 22.80 -36.58
N ARG A 341 6.23 23.67 -35.70
CA ARG A 341 6.33 25.13 -35.88
C ARG A 341 7.76 25.60 -35.84
N ARG A 342 8.58 25.10 -34.91
CA ARG A 342 10.04 25.42 -34.81
C ARG A 342 10.80 24.95 -36.03
N THR A 343 10.43 23.80 -36.62
CA THR A 343 11.05 23.26 -37.82
C THR A 343 10.47 23.80 -39.14
N GLY A 344 9.58 24.81 -39.10
CA GLY A 344 8.97 25.42 -40.27
C GLY A 344 7.88 24.63 -40.96
N GLN A 345 7.44 23.49 -40.42
CA GLN A 345 6.44 22.60 -41.01
C GLN A 345 5.03 23.04 -40.60
N MET A 346 4.60 24.23 -41.06
CA MET A 346 3.37 24.90 -40.61
C MET A 346 2.09 24.06 -40.81
N ALA A 347 1.94 23.43 -41.97
CA ALA A 347 0.77 22.59 -42.28
C ALA A 347 0.63 21.40 -41.29
N ARG A 348 1.76 20.75 -40.96
CA ARG A 348 1.79 19.65 -39.96
C ARG A 348 1.54 20.16 -38.55
N ALA A 349 2.03 21.35 -38.23
CA ALA A 349 1.78 22.00 -36.93
C ALA A 349 0.30 22.27 -36.74
N GLN A 350 -0.37 22.81 -37.76
CA GLN A 350 -1.81 23.08 -37.69
C GLN A 350 -2.62 21.80 -37.53
N GLY A 351 -2.34 20.75 -38.33
CA GLY A 351 -3.01 19.45 -38.19
C GLY A 351 -2.83 18.79 -36.81
N ALA A 352 -1.64 18.95 -36.20
CA ALA A 352 -1.39 18.47 -34.84
C ALA A 352 -2.20 19.28 -33.79
N LEU A 353 -2.31 20.60 -33.94
CA LEU A 353 -3.14 21.44 -33.06
C LEU A 353 -4.62 21.11 -33.14
N GLU A 354 -5.17 20.89 -34.34
CA GLU A 354 -6.58 20.48 -34.55
C GLU A 354 -6.85 19.14 -33.84
N LYS A 355 -5.95 18.16 -33.98
CA LYS A 355 -6.07 16.88 -33.29
C LYS A 355 -6.03 17.05 -31.77
N ALA A 356 -5.14 17.89 -31.24
CA ALA A 356 -5.07 18.16 -29.82
C ALA A 356 -6.37 18.80 -29.27
N GLN A 357 -6.95 19.74 -30.01
CA GLN A 357 -8.22 20.39 -29.65
C GLN A 357 -9.38 19.40 -29.62
N LEU A 358 -9.50 18.54 -30.63
CA LEU A 358 -10.52 17.50 -30.68
C LEU A 358 -10.43 16.54 -29.49
N ARG A 359 -9.22 16.14 -29.09
CA ARG A 359 -9.01 15.24 -27.94
C ARG A 359 -9.32 15.91 -26.60
N ASN A 360 -8.98 17.19 -26.44
CA ASN A 360 -9.37 17.97 -25.24
C ASN A 360 -10.90 18.12 -25.11
N LEU A 361 -11.61 18.21 -26.21
CA LEU A 361 -13.08 18.26 -26.22
C LEU A 361 -13.72 16.91 -25.86
N SER A 362 -13.15 15.80 -26.31
CA SER A 362 -13.65 14.45 -25.99
C SER A 362 -13.43 14.07 -24.52
N GLY A 363 -12.33 14.49 -23.91
CA GLY A 363 -12.06 14.29 -22.48
C GLY A 363 -12.93 15.12 -21.53
N SER A 364 -13.60 16.18 -22.02
CA SER A 364 -14.46 17.08 -21.22
C SER A 364 -15.95 16.70 -21.24
N MET A 365 -16.33 15.56 -21.81
CA MET A 365 -17.74 15.17 -22.01
C MET A 365 -18.44 14.61 -20.77
N THR A 366 -17.83 14.59 -19.60
CA THR A 366 -18.53 14.28 -18.34
C THR A 366 -18.99 15.56 -17.65
N SER A 367 -20.28 15.85 -17.80
CA SER A 367 -21.15 16.74 -16.99
C SER A 367 -20.82 18.24 -16.90
N GLY A 368 -21.70 19.04 -17.44
CA GLY A 368 -22.18 20.32 -16.86
C GLY A 368 -21.34 21.58 -17.06
N GLN A 369 -20.12 21.57 -17.59
CA GLN A 369 -19.28 22.77 -17.71
C GLN A 369 -19.09 23.28 -19.17
N ARG A 370 -20.07 23.10 -20.01
CA ARG A 370 -20.00 23.51 -21.43
C ARG A 370 -19.84 25.01 -21.70
N LYS A 371 -19.88 25.91 -20.71
CA LYS A 371 -19.97 27.39 -20.96
C LYS A 371 -18.74 28.21 -20.62
N ARG A 372 -17.60 27.66 -20.21
CA ARG A 372 -16.43 28.46 -19.82
C ARG A 372 -15.11 28.19 -20.57
N VAL A 373 -15.06 27.29 -21.54
CA VAL A 373 -13.80 26.88 -22.21
C VAL A 373 -13.53 27.61 -23.53
N ALA A 374 -14.50 28.32 -24.10
CA ALA A 374 -14.35 28.99 -25.40
C ALA A 374 -13.42 30.24 -25.40
N GLY A 375 -12.79 30.59 -24.31
CA GLY A 375 -11.97 31.83 -24.21
C GLY A 375 -10.59 31.73 -23.57
N ARG A 376 -10.16 30.57 -23.10
CA ARG A 376 -8.79 30.41 -22.60
C ARG A 376 -7.93 29.71 -23.65
N ASN A 377 -7.20 30.51 -24.45
CA ASN A 377 -5.94 30.05 -25.03
C ASN A 377 -5.04 29.61 -23.88
N SER A 378 -5.16 28.36 -23.43
CA SER A 378 -4.20 27.79 -22.51
C SER A 378 -2.89 27.70 -23.29
N LYS A 379 -1.99 28.64 -23.07
CA LYS A 379 -0.60 28.48 -23.47
C LYS A 379 -0.10 27.23 -22.77
N ILE A 380 -0.11 26.11 -23.50
CA ILE A 380 0.52 24.89 -23.02
C ILE A 380 2.00 25.17 -23.02
N VAL A 381 2.51 25.37 -21.82
CA VAL A 381 3.92 25.57 -21.58
C VAL A 381 4.58 24.20 -21.58
N PRO A 382 5.65 23.96 -22.35
CA PRO A 382 6.40 22.71 -22.28
C PRO A 382 6.73 22.30 -20.85
N LEU A 383 6.83 21.01 -20.59
CA LEU A 383 6.97 20.43 -19.23
C LEU A 383 8.06 21.11 -18.38
N PHE A 384 9.12 21.61 -19.03
CA PHE A 384 10.29 22.22 -18.37
C PHE A 384 10.34 23.75 -18.48
N GLU A 385 9.52 24.37 -19.33
CA GLU A 385 9.39 25.83 -19.38
C GLU A 385 8.52 26.35 -18.25
N GLY A 386 9.04 27.29 -17.48
CA GLY A 386 8.25 28.13 -16.58
C GLY A 386 8.23 27.74 -15.11
N SER A 387 9.37 27.34 -14.55
CA SER A 387 9.53 27.23 -13.08
C SER A 387 9.57 28.61 -12.35
N THR A 388 9.10 29.68 -12.99
CA THR A 388 9.08 31.04 -12.41
C THR A 388 7.81 31.38 -11.63
N SER A 389 6.81 30.52 -11.61
CA SER A 389 5.61 30.72 -10.79
C SER A 389 5.77 30.02 -9.46
N ARG A 390 5.70 30.76 -8.35
CA ARG A 390 5.77 30.30 -6.93
C ARG A 390 4.84 29.16 -6.52
N SER A 391 4.08 28.60 -7.42
CA SER A 391 3.03 27.60 -7.17
C SER A 391 3.23 26.27 -7.89
N ARG A 392 4.26 26.09 -8.73
CA ARG A 392 4.44 24.86 -9.49
C ARG A 392 5.36 23.90 -8.77
N ARG A 393 4.78 22.79 -8.35
CA ARG A 393 5.51 21.63 -7.85
C ARG A 393 6.47 21.12 -8.93
N LEU A 394 7.67 20.72 -8.53
CA LEU A 394 8.71 20.29 -9.47
C LEU A 394 8.32 18.98 -10.18
N ILE A 395 7.73 18.05 -9.48
CA ILE A 395 7.43 16.68 -9.97
C ILE A 395 5.94 16.50 -10.24
N MET A 396 5.06 16.85 -9.28
CA MET A 396 3.64 16.49 -9.25
C MET A 396 2.70 17.63 -9.64
N GLY A 397 3.03 18.49 -10.56
CA GLY A 397 2.19 19.67 -10.78
C GLY A 397 2.01 20.13 -12.21
N VAL A 398 2.62 19.49 -13.18
CA VAL A 398 2.72 20.03 -14.53
C VAL A 398 1.70 19.44 -15.49
N ASP A 399 1.54 18.13 -15.47
CA ASP A 399 0.62 17.38 -16.29
C ASP A 399 -0.22 16.47 -15.39
N LYS A 400 -1.55 16.54 -15.51
CA LYS A 400 -2.47 15.77 -14.67
C LYS A 400 -2.27 14.28 -14.87
N ARG A 401 -2.18 13.84 -16.11
CA ARG A 401 -2.04 12.44 -16.49
C ARG A 401 -0.69 11.86 -16.00
N LEU A 402 0.40 12.57 -16.28
CA LEU A 402 1.72 12.19 -15.81
C LEU A 402 1.78 12.15 -14.27
N THR A 403 1.13 13.10 -13.59
CA THR A 403 1.03 13.13 -12.13
C THR A 403 0.27 11.92 -11.58
N GLU A 404 -0.82 11.50 -12.21
CA GLU A 404 -1.58 10.30 -11.83
C GLU A 404 -0.73 9.05 -12.01
N THR A 405 -0.09 8.88 -13.18
CA THR A 405 0.81 7.76 -13.47
C THR A 405 1.97 7.67 -12.47
N LEU A 406 2.59 8.80 -12.13
CA LEU A 406 3.68 8.86 -11.14
C LEU A 406 3.22 8.48 -9.73
N ARG A 407 2.04 8.95 -9.32
CA ARG A 407 1.47 8.60 -8.01
C ARG A 407 1.17 7.12 -7.92
N GLU A 408 0.56 6.56 -8.95
CA GLU A 408 0.26 5.13 -8.99
C GLU A 408 1.54 4.29 -8.94
N ASP A 409 2.54 4.65 -9.75
CA ASP A 409 3.82 3.94 -9.76
C ASP A 409 4.52 4.05 -8.41
N ALA A 410 4.61 5.24 -7.83
CA ALA A 410 5.25 5.45 -6.53
C ALA A 410 4.56 4.70 -5.38
N LEU A 411 3.23 4.58 -5.42
CA LEU A 411 2.45 3.85 -4.41
C LEU A 411 2.54 2.34 -4.58
N ARG A 412 2.72 1.85 -5.82
CA ARG A 412 2.90 0.43 -6.14
C ARG A 412 4.36 -0.02 -6.10
N ALA A 413 5.29 0.92 -6.17
CA ALA A 413 6.70 0.60 -6.15
C ALA A 413 7.05 -0.20 -4.89
N PHE A 414 7.76 -1.31 -5.09
CA PHE A 414 8.25 -2.17 -4.01
C PHE A 414 7.19 -2.89 -3.16
N THR A 415 5.91 -2.90 -3.55
CA THR A 415 4.88 -3.69 -2.86
C THR A 415 5.08 -5.19 -3.03
N GLY A 416 5.78 -5.63 -4.09
CA GLY A 416 6.12 -7.04 -4.34
C GLY A 416 7.39 -7.55 -3.68
N TYR A 417 8.21 -6.72 -3.05
CA TYR A 417 9.51 -7.13 -2.47
C TYR A 417 9.40 -7.92 -1.15
N GLY A 418 8.21 -8.19 -0.66
CA GLY A 418 7.98 -8.95 0.57
C GLY A 418 7.44 -10.36 0.39
N ALA A 419 7.05 -10.77 -0.81
CA ALA A 419 6.38 -12.05 -1.04
C ALA A 419 7.32 -13.19 -1.49
N ASP A 420 8.47 -12.86 -2.10
CA ASP A 420 9.37 -13.88 -2.69
C ASP A 420 10.65 -14.15 -1.88
N SER A 421 10.76 -13.63 -0.66
CA SER A 421 11.91 -13.92 0.22
C SER A 421 11.44 -14.61 1.52
N ARG A 422 10.72 -15.73 1.38
CA ARG A 422 10.58 -16.74 2.45
C ARG A 422 10.66 -18.13 1.87
#